data_75e51bd1216997149f9385a6bf5780ca
#
_entry.id   75e51bd1216997149f9385a6bf5780ca
#
_cell.length_a   1.000
_cell.length_b   1.000
_cell.length_c   1.000
_cell.angle_alpha   90.00
_cell.angle_beta   90.00
_cell.angle_gamma   90.00
#
_symmetry.space_group_name_H-M   'P 1'
#
loop_
_entity.id
_entity.type
_entity.pdbx_description
1 polymer ?
#
loop_
_entity_poly.entity_id
_entity_poly.type
_entity_poly.pdbx_seq_one_letter_code
_entity_poly.pdbx_strand_id
1 'polypeptide(L)'
;MPEAMSNTRHPVFALTLLAALALSACGGGDGLTPAPAPQFLTLDGKQPQVIAHRGYSGLYPEQTQMAYEKAIDAGADMIELDMHLSRDCQLVARHNAWLSDSTNIAEVAKINAYVAGRKRNTPGVLVNVKYPPIAANGPAQYLSDRIDPNIQKSVLQALVVDGEDHTGDWSISDFTLHELRTLFGGTTLDNRADRPSEWNGKLPLISAQDVIDIALAKGKAAGRTIAIYAETKNPYWNNQQAIANSCGTGEHPFEDAVMALLDRNNLNRKEAPIYIQSFDPDSLKYLRKAGMRAKGVQLIDGNDYNFRDGSVGYITADEWTFISGRPYSWTLAGDARTFAVMQTPAGLAEIKTYADGIGPWKPQVLAHSVVPYKDGAGLKDVNTLKDTGLIANAHKAGLVVHSFTFRSEASRLAGIFKGDPLQEYLAYYRLGIDGVFTDFTADGVKARDAYIAELKKQ
;
A
#
# COMPACT_ATOMS: atom_id res chain seq x y z
N MET A 1 45.74 -58.37 16.22
CA MET A 1 46.28 -58.82 17.56
C MET A 1 46.90 -57.64 18.27
N PRO A 2 46.72 -57.41 19.55
CA PRO A 2 45.56 -57.74 20.41
C PRO A 2 44.85 -56.43 20.89
N GLU A 3 43.65 -56.50 21.25
CA GLU A 3 43.06 -56.62 22.62
C GLU A 3 43.30 -55.38 23.49
N ALA A 4 42.44 -54.88 24.32
CA ALA A 4 41.15 -55.31 24.87
C ALA A 4 40.53 -54.20 25.73
N MET A 5 39.25 -54.35 25.95
CA MET A 5 38.48 -54.18 27.19
C MET A 5 38.39 -52.82 27.88
N SER A 6 37.19 -52.24 27.88
CA SER A 6 36.19 -52.41 28.97
C SER A 6 36.41 -51.48 30.16
N ASN A 7 35.53 -50.54 30.41
CA ASN A 7 34.71 -50.60 31.64
C ASN A 7 33.66 -49.49 31.69
N THR A 8 32.45 -49.94 31.87
CA THR A 8 31.26 -49.20 32.29
C THR A 8 31.40 -48.68 33.72
N ARG A 9 30.98 -47.45 33.97
CA ARG A 9 30.38 -47.07 35.29
C ARG A 9 29.49 -45.83 35.09
N HIS A 10 28.18 -46.03 35.32
CA HIS A 10 27.28 -44.95 35.61
C HIS A 10 27.49 -44.41 37.04
N PRO A 11 27.25 -43.14 37.28
CA PRO A 11 26.78 -42.72 38.59
C PRO A 11 25.36 -42.15 38.52
N VAL A 12 24.58 -42.70 39.44
CA VAL A 12 23.27 -42.24 39.89
C VAL A 12 23.40 -40.81 40.44
N PHE A 13 22.60 -39.88 39.95
CA PHE A 13 22.42 -38.58 40.58
C PHE A 13 21.18 -38.58 41.45
N ALA A 14 21.41 -38.40 42.74
CA ALA A 14 20.40 -38.23 43.75
C ALA A 14 19.73 -36.87 43.66
N LEU A 15 18.39 -36.89 43.70
CA LEU A 15 17.58 -35.68 43.88
C LEU A 15 17.74 -35.17 45.33
N THR A 16 18.29 -33.99 45.50
CA THR A 16 18.18 -33.24 46.79
C THR A 16 17.02 -32.22 46.65
N LEU A 17 15.94 -32.50 47.37
CA LEU A 17 14.88 -31.54 47.66
C LEU A 17 15.44 -30.52 48.67
N LEU A 18 15.53 -29.23 48.27
CA LEU A 18 15.69 -28.12 49.20
C LEU A 18 14.30 -27.51 49.43
N ALA A 19 13.77 -27.71 50.62
CA ALA A 19 12.63 -26.99 51.16
C ALA A 19 13.09 -25.60 51.59
N ALA A 20 12.60 -24.55 50.93
CA ALA A 20 12.76 -23.18 51.37
C ALA A 20 11.54 -22.79 52.25
N LEU A 21 11.84 -22.57 53.55
CA LEU A 21 10.86 -21.98 54.49
C LEU A 21 10.55 -20.53 54.09
N ALA A 22 9.28 -20.27 53.85
CA ALA A 22 8.76 -18.91 53.67
C ALA A 22 8.68 -18.22 55.05
N LEU A 23 9.43 -17.18 55.26
CA LEU A 23 9.23 -16.20 56.29
C LEU A 23 8.10 -15.24 55.88
N SER A 24 6.95 -15.35 56.50
CA SER A 24 5.87 -14.37 56.45
C SER A 24 6.29 -13.11 57.13
N ALA A 25 6.65 -12.08 56.37
CA ALA A 25 6.69 -10.71 56.87
C ALA A 25 5.36 -10.04 56.46
N CYS A 26 4.50 -9.78 57.43
CA CYS A 26 3.35 -8.88 57.30
C CYS A 26 3.87 -7.47 57.07
N GLY A 27 3.77 -6.99 55.83
CA GLY A 27 3.89 -5.60 55.42
C GLY A 27 2.70 -5.30 54.54
N GLY A 28 1.66 -4.63 55.09
CA GLY A 28 0.53 -4.12 54.30
C GLY A 28 1.02 -3.06 53.34
N GLY A 29 1.10 -3.42 52.08
CA GLY A 29 1.21 -2.54 50.93
C GLY A 29 0.10 -2.97 49.98
N ASP A 30 -0.83 -2.05 49.71
CA ASP A 30 -1.85 -2.23 48.71
C ASP A 30 -1.15 -2.56 47.37
N GLY A 31 -0.99 -3.84 47.10
CA GLY A 31 -0.53 -4.33 45.79
C GLY A 31 -1.61 -4.02 44.78
N LEU A 32 -1.49 -2.87 44.13
CA LEU A 32 -2.23 -2.56 42.93
C LEU A 32 -1.90 -3.65 41.94
N THR A 33 -2.80 -4.60 41.76
CA THR A 33 -2.73 -5.54 40.60
C THR A 33 -2.65 -4.67 39.36
N PRO A 34 -1.62 -4.83 38.52
CA PRO A 34 -1.54 -4.09 37.26
C PRO A 34 -2.88 -4.25 36.54
N ALA A 35 -3.45 -3.13 36.08
CA ALA A 35 -4.64 -3.21 35.24
C ALA A 35 -4.40 -4.18 34.10
N PRO A 36 -5.39 -5.02 33.74
CA PRO A 36 -5.23 -5.96 32.64
C PRO A 36 -4.84 -5.19 31.37
N ALA A 37 -3.92 -5.78 30.59
CA ALA A 37 -3.50 -5.18 29.32
C ALA A 37 -4.72 -5.02 28.40
N PRO A 38 -4.81 -3.91 27.63
CA PRO A 38 -5.92 -3.70 26.72
C PRO A 38 -6.00 -4.85 25.71
N GLN A 39 -7.20 -5.37 25.45
CA GLN A 39 -7.44 -6.39 24.45
C GLN A 39 -7.86 -5.73 23.15
N PHE A 40 -7.10 -5.96 22.08
CA PHE A 40 -7.39 -5.45 20.74
C PHE A 40 -8.15 -6.47 19.91
N LEU A 41 -9.03 -5.99 19.04
CA LEU A 41 -9.81 -6.84 18.12
C LEU A 41 -9.07 -7.12 16.80
N THR A 42 -7.83 -6.71 16.66
CA THR A 42 -6.93 -6.99 15.54
C THR A 42 -6.66 -8.50 15.43
N LEU A 43 -6.26 -8.97 14.26
CA LEU A 43 -6.03 -10.39 14.00
C LEU A 43 -4.98 -11.02 14.95
N ASP A 44 -3.95 -10.27 15.31
CA ASP A 44 -2.87 -10.75 16.21
C ASP A 44 -3.02 -10.27 17.67
N GLY A 45 -4.11 -9.59 18.00
CA GLY A 45 -4.40 -9.06 19.34
C GLY A 45 -3.49 -7.91 19.76
N LYS A 46 -2.72 -7.32 18.86
CA LYS A 46 -1.87 -6.15 19.15
C LYS A 46 -2.54 -4.85 18.72
N GLN A 47 -1.97 -3.72 19.20
CA GLN A 47 -2.46 -2.42 18.77
C GLN A 47 -2.45 -2.26 17.25
N PRO A 48 -3.46 -1.59 16.67
CA PRO A 48 -3.52 -1.34 15.24
C PRO A 48 -2.35 -0.47 14.78
N GLN A 49 -1.88 -0.70 13.54
CA GLN A 49 -0.72 -0.04 12.97
C GLN A 49 -1.09 1.27 12.29
N VAL A 50 -0.24 2.29 12.42
CA VAL A 50 -0.33 3.54 11.67
C VAL A 50 0.69 3.49 10.54
N ILE A 51 0.20 3.43 9.30
CA ILE A 51 0.97 3.31 8.08
C ILE A 51 0.99 4.68 7.40
N ALA A 52 2.15 5.30 7.32
CA ALA A 52 2.31 6.61 6.70
C ALA A 52 2.28 6.48 5.18
N HIS A 53 1.13 6.77 4.57
CA HIS A 53 0.86 6.66 3.14
C HIS A 53 1.71 7.65 2.35
N ARG A 54 2.73 7.15 1.65
CA ARG A 54 3.75 7.93 0.92
C ARG A 54 4.54 8.88 1.82
N GLY A 55 4.71 8.50 3.10
CA GLY A 55 5.23 9.34 4.16
C GLY A 55 4.15 10.23 4.79
N TYR A 56 4.51 11.39 5.34
CA TYR A 56 3.57 12.38 5.89
C TYR A 56 3.04 13.28 4.75
N SER A 57 2.41 12.65 3.76
CA SER A 57 2.03 13.27 2.48
C SER A 57 0.97 14.36 2.60
N GLY A 58 0.23 14.42 3.71
CA GLY A 58 -0.68 15.51 4.02
C GLY A 58 0.02 16.86 4.28
N LEU A 59 1.31 16.84 4.66
CA LEU A 59 2.07 18.04 5.01
C LEU A 59 3.32 18.27 4.15
N TYR A 60 3.83 17.24 3.48
CA TYR A 60 5.06 17.29 2.69
C TYR A 60 4.83 16.66 1.32
N PRO A 61 5.58 17.06 0.28
CA PRO A 61 5.57 16.34 -1.00
C PRO A 61 5.77 14.84 -0.79
N GLU A 62 4.83 14.07 -1.33
CA GLU A 62 4.80 12.63 -1.14
C GLU A 62 6.08 11.93 -1.62
N GLN A 63 6.42 10.81 -0.97
CA GLN A 63 7.53 9.93 -1.36
C GLN A 63 8.89 10.65 -1.44
N THR A 64 9.10 11.63 -0.57
CA THR A 64 10.38 12.31 -0.37
C THR A 64 11.01 11.91 0.96
N GLN A 65 12.32 12.06 1.07
CA GLN A 65 13.03 11.78 2.33
C GLN A 65 12.38 12.51 3.52
N MET A 66 12.08 13.80 3.35
CA MET A 66 11.46 14.60 4.42
C MET A 66 10.10 14.05 4.83
N ALA A 67 9.25 13.65 3.87
CA ALA A 67 7.94 13.09 4.17
C ALA A 67 8.07 11.80 5.03
N TYR A 68 9.01 10.93 4.71
CA TYR A 68 9.24 9.70 5.47
C TYR A 68 9.83 9.96 6.86
N GLU A 69 10.87 10.80 6.95
CA GLU A 69 11.47 11.14 8.24
C GLU A 69 10.47 11.78 9.19
N LYS A 70 9.66 12.72 8.70
CA LYS A 70 8.61 13.39 9.49
C LYS A 70 7.48 12.45 9.90
N ALA A 71 7.11 11.48 9.06
CA ALA A 71 6.15 10.45 9.42
C ALA A 71 6.68 9.58 10.59
N ILE A 72 7.94 9.17 10.53
CA ILE A 72 8.56 8.38 11.60
C ILE A 72 8.66 9.20 12.88
N ASP A 73 9.04 10.48 12.80
CA ASP A 73 9.09 11.41 13.94
C ASP A 73 7.70 11.62 14.57
N ALA A 74 6.63 11.58 13.74
CA ALA A 74 5.24 11.67 14.20
C ALA A 74 4.68 10.35 14.77
N GLY A 75 5.48 9.27 14.79
CA GLY A 75 5.12 8.01 15.43
C GLY A 75 4.55 6.94 14.51
N ALA A 76 4.72 7.04 13.18
CA ALA A 76 4.35 5.98 12.25
C ALA A 76 5.02 4.66 12.62
N ASP A 77 4.28 3.55 12.56
CA ASP A 77 4.82 2.21 12.73
C ASP A 77 5.44 1.69 11.43
N MET A 78 4.88 2.13 10.31
CA MET A 78 5.30 1.77 8.97
C MET A 78 5.34 3.00 8.07
N ILE A 79 6.24 3.00 7.10
CA ILE A 79 6.26 3.96 5.99
C ILE A 79 5.96 3.23 4.68
N GLU A 80 5.09 3.82 3.88
CA GLU A 80 4.64 3.21 2.64
C GLU A 80 5.21 3.93 1.43
N LEU A 81 5.49 3.16 0.37
CA LEU A 81 5.97 3.66 -0.90
C LEU A 81 5.35 2.89 -2.07
N ASP A 82 5.19 3.59 -3.18
CA ASP A 82 4.88 3.02 -4.49
C ASP A 82 6.14 2.88 -5.33
N MET A 83 6.29 1.82 -6.12
CA MET A 83 7.50 1.57 -6.88
C MET A 83 7.25 1.58 -8.38
N HIS A 84 8.13 2.26 -9.11
CA HIS A 84 8.27 2.17 -10.56
C HIS A 84 9.74 1.99 -10.95
N LEU A 85 10.00 1.51 -12.18
CA LEU A 85 11.36 1.42 -12.70
C LEU A 85 11.77 2.69 -13.47
N SER A 86 12.95 3.21 -13.16
CA SER A 86 13.64 4.21 -13.96
C SER A 86 14.24 3.60 -15.24
N ARG A 87 14.75 4.45 -16.14
CA ARG A 87 15.44 4.01 -17.36
C ARG A 87 16.64 3.11 -17.09
N ASP A 88 17.36 3.36 -16.00
CA ASP A 88 18.52 2.59 -15.54
C ASP A 88 18.15 1.50 -14.52
N CYS A 89 16.91 1.02 -14.57
CA CYS A 89 16.44 -0.15 -13.83
C CYS A 89 16.47 -0.01 -12.30
N GLN A 90 16.40 1.22 -11.79
CA GLN A 90 16.30 1.45 -10.35
C GLN A 90 14.84 1.54 -9.92
N LEU A 91 14.49 0.93 -8.79
CA LEU A 91 13.17 1.10 -8.18
C LEU A 91 13.07 2.48 -7.55
N VAL A 92 12.20 3.32 -8.09
CA VAL A 92 11.97 4.71 -7.67
C VAL A 92 10.67 4.78 -6.87
N ALA A 93 10.70 5.53 -5.77
CA ALA A 93 9.53 5.76 -4.96
C ALA A 93 8.65 6.86 -5.61
N ARG A 94 7.55 6.44 -6.26
CA ARG A 94 6.60 7.35 -6.93
C ARG A 94 5.25 6.68 -7.13
N HIS A 95 4.15 7.46 -6.94
CA HIS A 95 2.80 6.92 -7.11
C HIS A 95 2.44 6.67 -8.57
N ASN A 96 2.64 7.66 -9.42
CA ASN A 96 2.27 7.57 -10.83
C ASN A 96 3.48 7.36 -11.72
N ALA A 97 3.28 6.66 -12.81
CA ALA A 97 4.28 6.45 -13.85
C ALA A 97 4.57 7.72 -14.66
N TRP A 98 3.65 8.68 -14.66
CA TRP A 98 3.80 10.02 -15.23
C TRP A 98 4.24 11.01 -14.16
N LEU A 99 4.96 12.06 -14.57
CA LEU A 99 5.71 12.88 -13.62
C LEU A 99 5.09 14.25 -13.33
N SER A 100 4.15 14.74 -14.17
CA SER A 100 3.67 16.13 -14.07
C SER A 100 2.77 16.38 -12.87
N ASP A 101 2.10 15.37 -12.35
CA ASP A 101 1.11 15.49 -11.27
C ASP A 101 1.72 15.67 -9.88
N SER A 102 2.95 15.20 -9.71
CA SER A 102 3.60 15.17 -8.40
C SER A 102 5.08 15.57 -8.42
N THR A 103 5.53 16.22 -9.52
CA THR A 103 6.85 16.84 -9.64
C THR A 103 6.76 18.21 -10.33
N ASN A 104 7.83 18.99 -10.22
CA ASN A 104 7.95 20.26 -10.94
C ASN A 104 8.48 20.12 -12.38
N ILE A 105 8.36 18.93 -13.00
CA ILE A 105 8.93 18.65 -14.33
C ILE A 105 8.43 19.60 -15.41
N ALA A 106 7.15 19.99 -15.37
CA ALA A 106 6.57 20.93 -16.32
C ALA A 106 7.25 22.31 -16.28
N GLU A 107 7.66 22.77 -15.10
CA GLU A 107 8.41 24.02 -14.94
C GLU A 107 9.86 23.86 -15.42
N VAL A 108 10.49 22.73 -15.08
CA VAL A 108 11.85 22.41 -15.55
C VAL A 108 11.90 22.33 -17.08
N ALA A 109 10.91 21.74 -17.72
CA ALA A 109 10.84 21.62 -19.18
C ALA A 109 10.81 22.97 -19.92
N LYS A 110 10.33 24.04 -19.28
CA LYS A 110 10.31 25.39 -19.87
C LYS A 110 11.73 25.94 -20.09
N ILE A 111 12.69 25.51 -19.29
CA ILE A 111 14.08 26.04 -19.31
C ILE A 111 15.12 24.95 -19.65
N ASN A 112 14.71 23.71 -19.77
CA ASN A 112 15.59 22.58 -20.07
C ASN A 112 15.09 21.81 -21.30
N ALA A 113 15.75 22.05 -22.44
CA ALA A 113 15.38 21.41 -23.72
C ALA A 113 15.49 19.89 -23.70
N TYR A 114 16.40 19.32 -22.92
CA TYR A 114 16.52 17.87 -22.76
C TYR A 114 15.27 17.28 -22.11
N VAL A 115 14.75 17.92 -21.05
CA VAL A 115 13.52 17.50 -20.39
C VAL A 115 12.32 17.70 -21.32
N ALA A 116 12.24 18.88 -21.97
CA ALA A 116 11.15 19.17 -22.93
C ALA A 116 11.08 18.12 -24.05
N GLY A 117 12.25 17.71 -24.58
CA GLY A 117 12.36 16.73 -25.65
C GLY A 117 12.00 15.29 -25.26
N ARG A 118 11.84 15.00 -23.95
CA ARG A 118 11.41 13.68 -23.45
C ARG A 118 9.91 13.57 -23.19
N LYS A 119 9.17 14.61 -23.45
CA LYS A 119 7.71 14.57 -23.38
C LYS A 119 7.17 13.59 -24.40
N ARG A 120 6.36 12.65 -23.97
CA ARG A 120 5.75 11.64 -24.86
C ARG A 120 4.55 12.26 -25.56
N ASN A 121 4.80 12.77 -26.78
CA ASN A 121 3.81 13.56 -27.52
C ASN A 121 3.20 12.82 -28.72
N THR A 122 3.45 11.54 -28.90
CA THR A 122 2.92 10.83 -30.07
C THR A 122 1.50 10.37 -29.77
N PRO A 123 0.48 11.19 -30.08
CA PRO A 123 -0.90 10.76 -29.92
C PRO A 123 -1.24 9.74 -31.01
N GLY A 124 -2.07 8.83 -30.73
CA GLY A 124 -2.94 8.44 -31.77
C GLY A 124 -2.78 7.09 -32.40
N VAL A 125 -1.71 6.36 -32.25
CA VAL A 125 -1.79 4.94 -32.60
C VAL A 125 -2.60 4.20 -31.53
N LEU A 126 -2.54 4.65 -30.30
CA LEU A 126 -3.31 4.08 -29.18
C LEU A 126 -4.78 4.47 -29.14
N VAL A 127 -5.16 5.65 -29.65
CA VAL A 127 -6.60 6.01 -29.76
C VAL A 127 -7.34 5.01 -30.66
N ASN A 128 -6.66 4.39 -31.61
CA ASN A 128 -7.24 3.33 -32.46
C ASN A 128 -7.08 1.93 -31.86
N VAL A 129 -6.26 1.78 -30.83
CA VAL A 129 -6.10 0.55 -30.04
C VAL A 129 -6.84 0.72 -28.72
N LYS A 130 -8.04 1.31 -28.78
CA LYS A 130 -9.00 1.10 -27.70
C LYS A 130 -9.13 -0.40 -27.55
N TYR A 131 -8.88 -0.85 -26.34
CA TYR A 131 -9.07 -2.25 -25.99
C TYR A 131 -10.38 -2.72 -26.55
N PRO A 132 -10.41 -3.86 -27.25
CA PRO A 132 -11.69 -4.39 -27.69
C PRO A 132 -12.55 -4.46 -26.43
N PRO A 133 -13.83 -4.04 -26.51
CA PRO A 133 -14.75 -4.27 -25.42
C PRO A 133 -14.58 -5.72 -25.03
N ILE A 134 -14.45 -5.98 -23.73
CA ILE A 134 -14.36 -7.35 -23.25
C ILE A 134 -15.59 -8.04 -23.80
N ALA A 135 -15.41 -8.78 -24.89
CA ALA A 135 -16.49 -9.55 -25.46
C ALA A 135 -16.91 -10.51 -24.36
N ALA A 136 -18.17 -10.50 -23.99
CA ALA A 136 -18.72 -11.32 -22.91
C ALA A 136 -18.35 -12.81 -23.04
N ASN A 137 -17.84 -13.25 -24.22
CA ASN A 137 -17.55 -14.63 -24.54
C ASN A 137 -16.30 -14.84 -25.43
N GLY A 138 -15.35 -13.91 -25.47
CA GLY A 138 -14.16 -14.04 -26.31
C GLY A 138 -12.85 -13.91 -25.52
N PRO A 139 -11.74 -14.56 -25.96
CA PRO A 139 -10.43 -14.33 -25.37
C PRO A 139 -10.03 -12.87 -25.56
N ALA A 140 -9.41 -12.27 -24.52
CA ALA A 140 -8.78 -10.96 -24.64
C ALA A 140 -7.74 -11.00 -25.76
N GLN A 141 -7.82 -10.03 -26.67
CA GLN A 141 -6.82 -9.90 -27.71
C GLN A 141 -5.78 -8.90 -27.22
N TYR A 142 -4.59 -9.40 -26.99
CA TYR A 142 -3.47 -8.57 -26.58
C TYR A 142 -3.09 -7.58 -27.69
N LEU A 143 -2.72 -6.38 -27.26
CA LEU A 143 -2.16 -5.37 -28.16
C LEU A 143 -0.93 -5.93 -28.91
N SER A 144 -0.11 -6.73 -28.22
CA SER A 144 1.06 -7.44 -28.77
C SER A 144 0.77 -8.36 -29.95
N ASP A 145 -0.42 -8.93 -30.03
CA ASP A 145 -0.74 -9.95 -31.03
C ASP A 145 -1.16 -9.38 -32.41
N ARG A 146 -1.33 -8.06 -32.48
CA ARG A 146 -1.88 -7.38 -33.68
C ARG A 146 -1.01 -6.25 -34.22
N ILE A 147 0.15 -5.97 -33.62
CA ILE A 147 0.89 -4.76 -33.93
C ILE A 147 2.07 -5.07 -34.84
N ASP A 148 2.06 -4.43 -36.04
CA ASP A 148 3.23 -4.19 -36.85
C ASP A 148 4.39 -3.68 -35.96
N PRO A 149 5.62 -4.21 -36.06
CA PRO A 149 6.79 -3.75 -35.32
C PRO A 149 7.03 -2.23 -35.39
N ASN A 150 6.60 -1.59 -36.47
CA ASN A 150 6.67 -0.12 -36.61
C ASN A 150 5.62 0.58 -35.77
N ILE A 151 4.46 -0.02 -35.58
CA ILE A 151 3.39 0.48 -34.71
C ILE A 151 3.77 0.28 -33.23
N GLN A 152 4.38 -0.85 -32.88
CA GLN A 152 4.85 -1.11 -31.52
C GLN A 152 5.87 -0.04 -31.06
N LYS A 153 6.73 0.42 -31.96
CA LYS A 153 7.67 1.53 -31.68
C LYS A 153 6.95 2.85 -31.42
N SER A 154 5.84 3.10 -32.11
CA SER A 154 5.00 4.29 -31.89
C SER A 154 4.17 4.18 -30.61
N VAL A 155 3.72 2.98 -30.25
CA VAL A 155 3.03 2.70 -28.99
C VAL A 155 3.92 2.98 -27.78
N LEU A 156 5.21 2.64 -27.86
CA LEU A 156 6.19 2.95 -26.81
C LEU A 156 6.47 4.46 -26.67
N GLN A 157 6.14 5.27 -27.65
CA GLN A 157 6.26 6.73 -27.58
C GLN A 157 5.06 7.41 -26.94
N ALA A 158 3.90 6.76 -26.91
CA ALA A 158 2.77 7.21 -26.13
C ALA A 158 2.96 6.80 -24.66
N LEU A 159 2.25 7.46 -23.78
CA LEU A 159 2.24 7.12 -22.36
C LEU A 159 0.87 6.56 -21.99
N VAL A 160 0.70 5.28 -22.23
CA VAL A 160 -0.49 4.55 -21.77
C VAL A 160 -0.08 3.59 -20.66
N VAL A 161 -0.65 3.81 -19.51
CA VAL A 161 -0.38 3.05 -18.29
C VAL A 161 -1.61 2.23 -17.96
N ASP A 162 -1.52 0.92 -18.09
CA ASP A 162 -2.60 -0.03 -17.83
C ASP A 162 -3.96 0.39 -18.43
N GLY A 163 -3.93 0.95 -19.66
CA GLY A 163 -5.12 1.36 -20.39
C GLY A 163 -5.48 2.85 -20.28
N GLU A 164 -4.90 3.59 -19.36
CA GLU A 164 -5.10 5.04 -19.25
C GLU A 164 -4.10 5.81 -20.12
N ASP A 165 -4.59 6.75 -20.93
CA ASP A 165 -3.77 7.57 -21.82
C ASP A 165 -3.30 8.84 -21.11
N HIS A 166 -2.02 8.87 -20.78
CA HIS A 166 -1.29 10.04 -20.25
C HIS A 166 -0.34 10.64 -21.30
N THR A 167 -0.60 10.39 -22.59
CA THR A 167 0.19 10.97 -23.69
C THR A 167 0.12 12.49 -23.62
N GLY A 168 1.27 13.12 -23.69
CA GLY A 168 1.42 14.56 -23.40
C GLY A 168 2.12 14.79 -22.06
N ASP A 169 2.52 13.74 -21.35
CA ASP A 169 3.29 13.80 -20.12
C ASP A 169 4.69 13.17 -20.27
N TRP A 170 5.45 13.13 -19.20
CA TRP A 170 6.78 12.53 -19.10
C TRP A 170 6.70 11.23 -18.31
N SER A 171 7.29 10.17 -18.85
CA SER A 171 7.37 8.90 -18.17
C SER A 171 8.57 8.81 -17.23
N ILE A 172 8.37 8.26 -16.04
CA ILE A 172 9.45 7.95 -15.09
C ILE A 172 10.50 7.02 -15.71
N SER A 173 10.09 6.11 -16.59
CA SER A 173 10.97 5.16 -17.29
C SER A 173 11.87 5.79 -18.37
N ASP A 174 11.68 7.07 -18.67
CA ASP A 174 12.50 7.80 -19.63
C ASP A 174 13.73 8.48 -19.01
N PHE A 175 13.82 8.47 -17.68
CA PHE A 175 14.90 9.12 -16.93
C PHE A 175 15.64 8.12 -16.06
N THR A 176 16.96 8.29 -15.93
CA THR A 176 17.75 7.57 -14.93
C THR A 176 17.42 8.06 -13.51
N LEU A 177 17.71 7.24 -12.49
CA LEU A 177 17.54 7.68 -11.11
C LEU A 177 18.35 8.95 -10.80
N HIS A 178 19.54 9.08 -11.38
CA HIS A 178 20.37 10.29 -11.23
C HIS A 178 19.66 11.54 -11.80
N GLU A 179 19.08 11.42 -12.99
CA GLU A 179 18.31 12.51 -13.61
C GLU A 179 17.06 12.86 -12.78
N LEU A 180 16.33 11.86 -12.31
CA LEU A 180 15.15 12.06 -11.46
C LEU A 180 15.49 12.81 -10.17
N ARG A 181 16.63 12.52 -9.56
CA ARG A 181 17.09 13.17 -8.33
C ARG A 181 17.61 14.59 -8.53
N THR A 182 18.23 14.86 -9.68
CA THR A 182 18.97 16.13 -9.90
C THR A 182 18.20 17.15 -10.69
N LEU A 183 17.26 16.71 -11.54
CA LEU A 183 16.51 17.61 -12.41
C LEU A 183 15.16 18.03 -11.83
N PHE A 184 14.56 17.22 -10.97
CA PHE A 184 13.19 17.41 -10.49
C PHE A 184 13.11 17.42 -8.98
N GLY A 185 12.08 18.10 -8.47
CA GLY A 185 11.67 18.03 -7.08
C GLY A 185 10.21 17.58 -6.98
N GLY A 186 9.91 16.83 -5.93
CA GLY A 186 8.54 16.41 -5.62
C GLY A 186 7.63 17.58 -5.32
N THR A 187 6.36 17.46 -5.69
CA THR A 187 5.29 18.40 -5.34
C THR A 187 4.17 17.65 -4.61
N THR A 188 3.27 18.37 -3.98
CA THR A 188 2.01 17.80 -3.52
C THR A 188 1.24 17.25 -4.72
N LEU A 189 0.71 16.04 -4.59
CA LEU A 189 -0.05 15.36 -5.64
C LEU A 189 -1.16 16.27 -6.17
N ASP A 190 -1.31 16.37 -7.49
CA ASP A 190 -2.29 17.20 -8.20
C ASP A 190 -2.28 18.68 -7.80
N ASN A 191 -1.16 19.19 -7.29
CA ASN A 191 -1.01 20.58 -6.81
C ASN A 191 -2.18 21.02 -5.89
N ARG A 192 -2.58 20.16 -4.98
CA ARG A 192 -3.75 20.33 -4.11
C ARG A 192 -3.66 21.59 -3.27
N ALA A 193 -4.61 22.49 -3.47
CA ALA A 193 -4.65 23.79 -2.80
C ALA A 193 -4.94 23.70 -1.28
N ASP A 194 -5.46 22.56 -0.83
CA ASP A 194 -5.76 22.28 0.58
C ASP A 194 -4.56 21.71 1.36
N ARG A 195 -3.38 21.58 0.73
CA ARG A 195 -2.14 21.10 1.34
C ARG A 195 -1.01 22.14 1.26
N PRO A 196 -0.06 22.11 2.22
CA PRO A 196 1.12 22.99 2.17
C PRO A 196 1.92 22.78 0.87
N SER A 197 2.35 23.89 0.25
CA SER A 197 3.10 23.89 -1.02
C SER A 197 4.52 24.46 -0.89
N GLU A 198 4.95 24.84 0.31
CA GLU A 198 6.25 25.49 0.55
C GLU A 198 7.47 24.63 0.16
N TRP A 199 7.28 23.30 0.13
CA TRP A 199 8.33 22.34 -0.23
C TRP A 199 8.26 21.88 -1.70
N ASN A 200 7.25 22.30 -2.45
CA ASN A 200 7.07 21.89 -3.84
C ASN A 200 8.31 22.24 -4.70
N GLY A 201 8.80 21.25 -5.43
CA GLY A 201 9.97 21.37 -6.29
C GLY A 201 11.32 21.44 -5.57
N LYS A 202 11.37 21.36 -4.23
CA LYS A 202 12.60 21.53 -3.45
C LYS A 202 13.20 20.21 -2.94
N LEU A 203 12.41 19.15 -2.89
CA LEU A 203 12.81 17.86 -2.32
C LEU A 203 13.08 16.86 -3.44
N PRO A 204 14.27 16.25 -3.51
CA PRO A 204 14.62 15.28 -4.55
C PRO A 204 13.71 14.04 -4.54
N LEU A 205 13.54 13.42 -5.70
CA LEU A 205 12.97 12.07 -5.81
C LEU A 205 13.99 11.06 -5.29
N ILE A 206 13.51 9.98 -4.70
CA ILE A 206 14.34 8.95 -4.06
C ILE A 206 14.00 7.54 -4.55
N SER A 207 14.92 6.60 -4.34
CA SER A 207 14.72 5.19 -4.66
C SER A 207 14.07 4.43 -3.52
N ALA A 208 13.56 3.22 -3.80
CA ALA A 208 13.09 2.29 -2.78
C ALA A 208 14.22 1.90 -1.81
N GLN A 209 15.49 1.86 -2.26
CA GLN A 209 16.63 1.62 -1.37
C GLN A 209 16.79 2.76 -0.36
N ASP A 210 16.67 4.02 -0.79
CA ASP A 210 16.74 5.15 0.15
C ASP A 210 15.63 5.08 1.22
N VAL A 211 14.42 4.65 0.85
CA VAL A 211 13.32 4.47 1.83
C VAL A 211 13.67 3.39 2.86
N ILE A 212 14.28 2.27 2.42
CA ILE A 212 14.76 1.23 3.34
C ILE A 212 15.83 1.81 4.28
N ASP A 213 16.79 2.55 3.75
CA ASP A 213 17.88 3.14 4.53
C ASP A 213 17.36 4.16 5.55
N ILE A 214 16.36 4.97 5.17
CA ILE A 214 15.67 5.91 6.08
C ILE A 214 14.97 5.15 7.22
N ALA A 215 14.21 4.09 6.89
CA ALA A 215 13.52 3.26 7.89
C ALA A 215 14.50 2.66 8.91
N LEU A 216 15.62 2.13 8.43
CA LEU A 216 16.66 1.55 9.27
C LEU A 216 17.37 2.60 10.14
N ALA A 217 17.78 3.72 9.56
CA ALA A 217 18.51 4.78 10.27
C ALA A 217 17.62 5.45 11.34
N LYS A 218 16.41 5.84 10.97
CA LYS A 218 15.44 6.47 11.89
C LYS A 218 14.94 5.49 12.95
N GLY A 219 14.70 4.23 12.56
CA GLY A 219 14.29 3.19 13.50
C GLY A 219 15.35 2.95 14.57
N LYS A 220 16.63 2.83 14.16
CA LYS A 220 17.77 2.72 15.08
C LYS A 220 17.85 3.93 16.03
N ALA A 221 17.71 5.14 15.49
CA ALA A 221 17.75 6.37 16.30
C ALA A 221 16.59 6.45 17.29
N ALA A 222 15.40 5.96 16.92
CA ALA A 222 14.20 5.95 17.76
C ALA A 222 14.11 4.72 18.71
N GLY A 223 15.07 3.77 18.64
CA GLY A 223 15.06 2.55 19.42
C GLY A 223 13.90 1.60 19.10
N ARG A 224 13.30 1.68 17.90
CA ARG A 224 12.19 0.85 17.47
C ARG A 224 12.32 0.43 15.99
N THR A 225 11.69 -0.68 15.62
CA THR A 225 11.62 -1.07 14.22
C THR A 225 10.59 -0.23 13.49
N ILE A 226 10.97 0.32 12.33
CA ILE A 226 10.06 0.94 11.38
C ILE A 226 9.86 -0.07 10.26
N ALA A 227 8.63 -0.50 10.06
CA ALA A 227 8.31 -1.40 8.95
C ALA A 227 8.12 -0.62 7.64
N ILE A 228 8.20 -1.34 6.52
CA ILE A 228 8.08 -0.80 5.18
C ILE A 228 6.87 -1.43 4.52
N TYR A 229 6.15 -0.66 3.75
CA TYR A 229 5.02 -1.12 2.95
C TYR A 229 5.27 -0.69 1.50
N ALA A 230 5.56 -1.63 0.60
CA ALA A 230 6.01 -1.32 -0.76
C ALA A 230 5.02 -1.87 -1.79
N GLU A 231 4.52 -0.99 -2.65
CA GLU A 231 3.57 -1.35 -3.70
C GLU A 231 4.28 -1.62 -5.04
N THR A 232 3.93 -2.72 -5.68
CA THR A 232 4.22 -2.93 -7.10
C THR A 232 3.15 -2.22 -7.94
N LYS A 233 3.43 -0.97 -8.31
CA LYS A 233 2.52 -0.17 -9.15
C LYS A 233 2.55 -0.63 -10.59
N ASN A 234 1.37 -0.67 -11.22
CA ASN A 234 1.23 -0.92 -12.65
C ASN A 234 2.20 -1.99 -13.18
N PRO A 235 2.19 -3.23 -12.62
CA PRO A 235 3.24 -4.22 -12.88
C PRO A 235 3.35 -4.59 -14.36
N TYR A 236 2.24 -4.68 -15.08
CA TYR A 236 2.24 -4.94 -16.51
C TYR A 236 2.98 -3.83 -17.27
N TRP A 237 2.63 -2.58 -17.04
CA TRP A 237 3.28 -1.43 -17.67
C TRP A 237 4.78 -1.37 -17.31
N ASN A 238 5.13 -1.53 -16.03
CA ASN A 238 6.52 -1.52 -15.57
C ASN A 238 7.34 -2.63 -16.24
N ASN A 239 6.80 -3.84 -16.41
CA ASN A 239 7.48 -4.93 -17.10
C ASN A 239 7.74 -4.59 -18.57
N GLN A 240 6.77 -3.98 -19.25
CA GLN A 240 6.98 -3.53 -20.64
C GLN A 240 8.08 -2.47 -20.75
N GLN A 241 8.08 -1.48 -19.87
CA GLN A 241 9.12 -0.44 -19.85
C GLN A 241 10.50 -1.03 -19.48
N ALA A 242 10.54 -1.96 -18.54
CA ALA A 242 11.75 -2.66 -18.14
C ALA A 242 12.36 -3.45 -19.32
N ILE A 243 11.55 -4.19 -20.07
CA ILE A 243 12.00 -4.89 -21.28
C ILE A 243 12.51 -3.91 -22.34
N ALA A 244 11.78 -2.82 -22.57
CA ALA A 244 12.18 -1.78 -23.52
C ALA A 244 13.52 -1.10 -23.14
N ASN A 245 13.79 -0.96 -21.85
CA ASN A 245 15.02 -0.40 -21.30
C ASN A 245 16.12 -1.45 -21.03
N SER A 246 15.90 -2.71 -21.43
CA SER A 246 16.85 -3.82 -21.22
C SER A 246 17.16 -4.09 -19.73
N CYS A 247 16.18 -3.91 -18.85
CA CYS A 247 16.31 -4.12 -17.41
C CYS A 247 16.26 -5.60 -16.99
N GLY A 248 16.05 -6.52 -17.91
CA GLY A 248 15.99 -7.94 -17.66
C GLY A 248 15.64 -8.72 -18.94
N THR A 249 15.70 -10.03 -18.86
CA THR A 249 15.45 -10.92 -20.01
C THR A 249 14.16 -11.74 -19.89
N GLY A 250 13.48 -11.68 -18.75
CA GLY A 250 12.25 -12.41 -18.48
C GLY A 250 10.99 -11.60 -18.81
N GLU A 251 9.85 -12.17 -18.47
CA GLU A 251 8.54 -11.51 -18.62
C GLU A 251 8.19 -10.59 -17.44
N HIS A 252 8.90 -10.73 -16.30
CA HIS A 252 8.63 -10.03 -15.04
C HIS A 252 9.87 -9.32 -14.47
N PRO A 253 10.61 -8.53 -15.26
CA PRO A 253 11.82 -7.88 -14.77
C PRO A 253 11.58 -6.86 -13.64
N PHE A 254 10.36 -6.32 -13.53
CA PHE A 254 9.98 -5.43 -12.45
C PHE A 254 9.88 -6.17 -11.12
N GLU A 255 9.14 -7.28 -11.06
CA GLU A 255 9.06 -8.12 -9.87
C GLU A 255 10.41 -8.74 -9.52
N ASP A 256 11.22 -9.10 -10.51
CA ASP A 256 12.59 -9.60 -10.28
C ASP A 256 13.47 -8.54 -9.61
N ALA A 257 13.31 -7.25 -9.98
CA ALA A 257 13.99 -6.16 -9.31
C ALA A 257 13.51 -5.98 -7.85
N VAL A 258 12.22 -6.21 -7.58
CA VAL A 258 11.67 -6.21 -6.21
C VAL A 258 12.25 -7.39 -5.41
N MET A 259 12.32 -8.60 -5.98
CA MET A 259 12.97 -9.75 -5.32
C MET A 259 14.43 -9.45 -4.99
N ALA A 260 15.18 -8.88 -5.94
CA ALA A 260 16.56 -8.48 -5.72
C ALA A 260 16.69 -7.41 -4.62
N LEU A 261 15.75 -6.47 -4.52
CA LEU A 261 15.70 -5.48 -3.42
C LEU A 261 15.51 -6.18 -2.07
N LEU A 262 14.57 -7.12 -1.98
CA LEU A 262 14.30 -7.88 -0.75
C LEU A 262 15.51 -8.69 -0.31
N ASP A 263 16.15 -9.40 -1.25
CA ASP A 263 17.27 -10.31 -0.94
C ASP A 263 18.51 -9.54 -0.51
N ARG A 264 18.92 -8.47 -1.22
CA ARG A 264 20.12 -7.68 -0.86
C ARG A 264 19.98 -6.95 0.49
N ASN A 265 18.75 -6.68 0.93
CA ASN A 265 18.48 -6.06 2.23
C ASN A 265 18.12 -7.06 3.34
N ASN A 266 18.21 -8.37 3.07
CA ASN A 266 17.80 -9.43 3.99
C ASN A 266 16.35 -9.27 4.49
N LEU A 267 15.46 -8.80 3.60
CA LEU A 267 14.04 -8.59 3.87
C LEU A 267 13.15 -9.72 3.32
N ASN A 268 13.70 -10.65 2.54
CA ASN A 268 12.95 -11.79 2.00
C ASN A 268 12.75 -12.91 3.03
N ARG A 269 12.07 -12.61 4.12
CA ARG A 269 11.74 -13.57 5.19
C ARG A 269 10.42 -13.19 5.86
N LYS A 270 9.71 -14.16 6.40
CA LYS A 270 8.33 -14.00 6.93
C LYS A 270 8.23 -12.94 8.03
N GLU A 271 9.24 -12.89 8.91
CA GLU A 271 9.28 -11.97 10.06
C GLU A 271 9.94 -10.62 9.72
N ALA A 272 10.33 -10.41 8.48
CA ALA A 272 10.92 -9.14 8.08
C ALA A 272 9.89 -8.01 8.25
N PRO A 273 10.34 -6.82 8.65
CA PRO A 273 9.46 -5.67 8.81
C PRO A 273 9.13 -5.04 7.45
N ILE A 274 8.60 -5.83 6.55
CA ILE A 274 8.18 -5.38 5.22
C ILE A 274 6.93 -6.12 4.76
N TYR A 275 6.07 -5.38 4.07
CA TYR A 275 4.94 -5.88 3.31
C TYR A 275 5.11 -5.47 1.85
N ILE A 276 4.80 -6.40 0.94
CA ILE A 276 4.67 -6.10 -0.49
C ILE A 276 3.20 -6.13 -0.85
N GLN A 277 2.72 -5.05 -1.44
CA GLN A 277 1.32 -4.91 -1.84
C GLN A 277 1.17 -4.73 -3.35
N SER A 278 0.02 -5.08 -3.87
CA SER A 278 -0.36 -4.82 -5.25
C SER A 278 -1.88 -4.83 -5.41
N PHE A 279 -2.41 -4.02 -6.33
CA PHE A 279 -3.76 -4.19 -6.85
C PHE A 279 -3.86 -5.39 -7.79
N ASP A 280 -2.74 -5.76 -8.43
CA ASP A 280 -2.70 -6.86 -9.37
C ASP A 280 -2.32 -8.19 -8.69
N PRO A 281 -3.24 -9.18 -8.62
CA PRO A 281 -2.97 -10.46 -8.00
C PRO A 281 -1.88 -11.27 -8.69
N ASP A 282 -1.68 -11.07 -10.01
CA ASP A 282 -0.68 -11.85 -10.76
C ASP A 282 0.74 -11.43 -10.40
N SER A 283 0.97 -10.14 -10.08
CA SER A 283 2.24 -9.66 -9.52
C SER A 283 2.56 -10.37 -8.19
N LEU A 284 1.60 -10.43 -7.25
CA LEU A 284 1.80 -11.11 -5.97
C LEU A 284 2.00 -12.62 -6.13
N LYS A 285 1.22 -13.27 -7.01
CA LYS A 285 1.36 -14.70 -7.31
C LYS A 285 2.72 -15.01 -7.94
N TYR A 286 3.18 -14.15 -8.86
CA TYR A 286 4.52 -14.28 -9.43
C TYR A 286 5.61 -14.15 -8.37
N LEU A 287 5.55 -13.12 -7.54
CA LEU A 287 6.51 -12.91 -6.44
C LEU A 287 6.57 -14.12 -5.50
N ARG A 288 5.41 -14.71 -5.13
CA ARG A 288 5.37 -15.95 -4.35
C ARG A 288 6.05 -17.11 -5.08
N LYS A 289 5.76 -17.31 -6.37
CA LYS A 289 6.38 -18.32 -7.22
C LYS A 289 7.90 -18.12 -7.34
N ALA A 290 8.35 -16.86 -7.42
CA ALA A 290 9.76 -16.48 -7.45
C ALA A 290 10.48 -16.66 -6.08
N GLY A 291 9.76 -17.05 -5.03
CA GLY A 291 10.32 -17.34 -3.71
C GLY A 291 10.18 -16.22 -2.70
N MET A 292 9.29 -15.25 -2.89
CA MET A 292 9.01 -14.22 -1.89
C MET A 292 8.45 -14.83 -0.60
N ARG A 293 9.14 -14.58 0.51
CA ARG A 293 8.77 -15.01 1.87
C ARG A 293 8.28 -13.84 2.73
N ALA A 294 8.58 -12.61 2.32
CA ALA A 294 8.02 -11.40 2.91
C ALA A 294 6.48 -11.41 2.84
N LYS A 295 5.83 -10.67 3.72
CA LYS A 295 4.37 -10.61 3.74
C LYS A 295 3.81 -9.95 2.48
N GLY A 296 2.75 -10.52 1.92
CA GLY A 296 2.04 -9.98 0.76
C GLY A 296 0.66 -9.47 1.13
N VAL A 297 0.20 -8.39 0.50
CA VAL A 297 -1.12 -7.81 0.71
C VAL A 297 -1.80 -7.52 -0.62
N GLN A 298 -3.01 -8.05 -0.79
CA GLN A 298 -3.86 -7.76 -1.94
C GLN A 298 -4.63 -6.46 -1.70
N LEU A 299 -4.36 -5.44 -2.50
CA LEU A 299 -5.14 -4.22 -2.51
C LEU A 299 -6.47 -4.43 -3.24
N ILE A 300 -7.53 -3.84 -2.73
CA ILE A 300 -8.88 -3.96 -3.26
C ILE A 300 -9.42 -2.56 -3.51
N ASP A 301 -9.65 -2.22 -4.76
CA ASP A 301 -10.13 -0.90 -5.16
C ASP A 301 -11.63 -0.91 -5.51
N GLY A 302 -12.14 0.26 -5.87
CA GLY A 302 -13.43 0.52 -6.42
C GLY A 302 -13.40 1.89 -7.07
N ASN A 303 -14.21 2.12 -8.09
CA ASN A 303 -14.15 3.35 -8.87
C ASN A 303 -15.29 4.33 -8.62
N ASP A 304 -16.29 3.94 -7.86
CA ASP A 304 -17.38 4.83 -7.52
C ASP A 304 -17.94 4.52 -6.12
N TYR A 305 -18.58 5.50 -5.53
CA TYR A 305 -19.19 5.39 -4.22
C TYR A 305 -20.55 6.06 -4.20
N ASN A 306 -21.59 5.26 -3.97
CA ASN A 306 -22.95 5.76 -3.88
C ASN A 306 -23.24 6.32 -2.47
N PHE A 307 -23.30 7.61 -2.34
CA PHE A 307 -23.58 8.28 -1.06
C PHE A 307 -25.01 8.04 -0.52
N ARG A 308 -25.92 7.47 -1.31
CA ARG A 308 -27.29 7.19 -0.82
C ARG A 308 -27.35 5.93 0.03
N ASP A 309 -26.65 4.88 -0.40
CA ASP A 309 -26.74 3.56 0.26
C ASP A 309 -25.39 3.03 0.75
N GLY A 310 -24.30 3.74 0.46
CA GLY A 310 -22.94 3.36 0.85
C GLY A 310 -22.37 2.22 0.00
N SER A 311 -22.96 1.90 -1.16
CA SER A 311 -22.41 0.88 -2.03
C SER A 311 -21.19 1.38 -2.81
N VAL A 312 -20.27 0.46 -3.08
CA VAL A 312 -19.09 0.70 -3.92
C VAL A 312 -19.36 0.19 -5.33
N GLY A 313 -19.13 1.04 -6.32
CA GLY A 313 -19.24 0.71 -7.74
C GLY A 313 -17.96 0.07 -8.28
N TYR A 314 -18.13 -0.79 -9.28
CA TYR A 314 -17.04 -1.50 -9.98
C TYR A 314 -17.29 -1.41 -11.49
N ILE A 315 -17.13 -0.22 -12.05
CA ILE A 315 -17.35 0.03 -13.47
C ILE A 315 -16.15 -0.53 -14.25
N THR A 316 -16.41 -1.36 -15.23
CA THR A 316 -15.38 -2.05 -16.03
C THR A 316 -15.41 -1.66 -17.50
N ALA A 317 -16.40 -0.88 -17.92
CA ALA A 317 -16.63 -0.47 -19.30
C ALA A 317 -16.49 1.04 -19.50
N ASP A 318 -16.00 1.78 -18.52
CA ASP A 318 -15.78 3.21 -18.60
C ASP A 318 -14.50 3.47 -19.41
N GLU A 319 -14.57 4.38 -20.37
CA GLU A 319 -13.45 4.81 -21.19
C GLU A 319 -12.34 5.51 -20.38
N TRP A 320 -12.66 5.95 -19.16
CA TRP A 320 -11.77 6.77 -18.32
C TRP A 320 -11.10 6.01 -17.18
N THR A 321 -11.64 4.84 -16.78
CA THR A 321 -11.22 4.14 -15.56
C THR A 321 -11.14 2.64 -15.77
N PHE A 322 -10.38 2.22 -16.78
CA PHE A 322 -10.21 0.79 -17.10
C PHE A 322 -9.70 -0.05 -15.93
N ILE A 323 -9.07 0.60 -14.96
CA ILE A 323 -8.31 -0.04 -13.87
C ILE A 323 -9.15 -0.19 -12.61
N SER A 324 -9.99 0.79 -12.29
CA SER A 324 -10.58 0.89 -10.96
C SER A 324 -11.62 -0.20 -10.63
N GLY A 325 -12.21 -0.84 -11.62
CA GLY A 325 -13.23 -1.88 -11.43
C GLY A 325 -12.66 -3.28 -11.21
N ARG A 326 -11.46 -3.54 -11.72
CA ARG A 326 -10.78 -4.85 -11.66
C ARG A 326 -9.27 -4.71 -11.83
N PRO A 327 -8.48 -5.71 -11.39
CA PRO A 327 -7.06 -5.81 -11.72
C PRO A 327 -6.81 -5.75 -13.23
N TYR A 328 -5.74 -5.07 -13.64
CA TYR A 328 -5.44 -4.95 -15.07
C TYR A 328 -5.09 -6.29 -15.72
N SER A 329 -4.43 -7.19 -15.02
CA SER A 329 -4.20 -8.56 -15.47
C SER A 329 -5.49 -9.30 -15.79
N TRP A 330 -6.56 -9.08 -15.05
CA TRP A 330 -7.87 -9.64 -15.34
C TRP A 330 -8.49 -9.05 -16.60
N THR A 331 -8.28 -7.74 -16.83
CA THR A 331 -8.68 -7.10 -18.09
C THR A 331 -7.97 -7.73 -19.29
N LEU A 332 -6.65 -7.93 -19.19
CA LEU A 332 -5.85 -8.57 -20.24
C LEU A 332 -6.25 -10.02 -20.47
N ALA A 333 -6.57 -10.76 -19.42
CA ALA A 333 -7.01 -12.16 -19.51
C ALA A 333 -8.47 -12.32 -19.97
N GLY A 334 -9.24 -11.23 -20.13
CA GLY A 334 -10.68 -11.30 -20.42
C GLY A 334 -11.51 -11.84 -19.25
N ASP A 335 -10.97 -11.79 -18.01
CA ASP A 335 -11.70 -12.19 -16.80
C ASP A 335 -12.74 -11.10 -16.45
N ALA A 336 -14.00 -11.49 -16.41
CA ALA A 336 -15.10 -10.57 -16.13
C ALA A 336 -15.27 -10.21 -14.65
N ARG A 337 -14.53 -10.85 -13.74
CA ARG A 337 -14.59 -10.56 -12.31
C ARG A 337 -14.16 -9.12 -12.03
N THR A 338 -14.66 -8.56 -10.95
CA THR A 338 -14.28 -7.26 -10.42
C THR A 338 -13.68 -7.40 -9.03
N PHE A 339 -13.11 -6.33 -8.48
CA PHE A 339 -12.64 -6.31 -7.09
C PHE A 339 -13.71 -6.73 -6.06
N ALA A 340 -15.00 -6.63 -6.40
CA ALA A 340 -16.07 -7.07 -5.52
C ALA A 340 -15.94 -8.53 -5.08
N VAL A 341 -15.47 -9.44 -5.96
CA VAL A 341 -15.35 -10.86 -5.62
C VAL A 341 -14.30 -11.11 -4.54
N MET A 342 -13.28 -10.25 -4.45
CA MET A 342 -12.20 -10.35 -3.47
C MET A 342 -12.68 -10.14 -2.03
N GLN A 343 -13.83 -9.48 -1.83
CA GLN A 343 -14.43 -9.22 -0.52
C GLN A 343 -15.34 -10.37 -0.04
N THR A 344 -15.65 -11.32 -0.93
CA THR A 344 -16.46 -12.50 -0.58
C THR A 344 -15.65 -13.51 0.22
N PRO A 345 -16.29 -14.39 1.04
CA PRO A 345 -15.56 -15.44 1.73
C PRO A 345 -14.72 -16.33 0.80
N ALA A 346 -15.20 -16.62 -0.40
CA ALA A 346 -14.46 -17.39 -1.41
C ALA A 346 -13.26 -16.61 -1.95
N GLY A 347 -13.43 -15.32 -2.25
CA GLY A 347 -12.34 -14.46 -2.69
C GLY A 347 -11.27 -14.27 -1.63
N LEU A 348 -11.66 -14.09 -0.37
CA LEU A 348 -10.73 -14.03 0.76
C LEU A 348 -9.94 -15.34 0.93
N ALA A 349 -10.59 -16.49 0.74
CA ALA A 349 -9.92 -17.78 0.76
C ALA A 349 -8.94 -17.93 -0.42
N GLU A 350 -9.28 -17.44 -1.62
CA GLU A 350 -8.35 -17.38 -2.76
C GLU A 350 -7.15 -16.49 -2.44
N ILE A 351 -7.37 -15.27 -1.94
CA ILE A 351 -6.30 -14.34 -1.56
C ILE A 351 -5.35 -14.98 -0.54
N LYS A 352 -5.87 -15.71 0.43
CA LYS A 352 -5.05 -16.38 1.45
C LYS A 352 -4.03 -17.35 0.87
N THR A 353 -4.23 -17.85 -0.35
CA THR A 353 -3.26 -18.76 -1.00
C THR A 353 -1.98 -18.06 -1.44
N TYR A 354 -1.98 -16.74 -1.63
CA TYR A 354 -0.84 -15.98 -2.12
C TYR A 354 -0.51 -14.72 -1.30
N ALA A 355 -1.42 -14.26 -0.44
CA ALA A 355 -1.21 -13.06 0.39
C ALA A 355 -1.50 -13.34 1.88
N ASP A 356 -0.98 -12.48 2.76
CA ASP A 356 -1.14 -12.55 4.21
C ASP A 356 -2.17 -11.53 4.71
N GLY A 357 -2.60 -10.60 3.86
CA GLY A 357 -3.58 -9.58 4.20
C GLY A 357 -4.29 -9.01 2.98
N ILE A 358 -5.26 -8.15 3.27
CA ILE A 358 -5.96 -7.33 2.29
C ILE A 358 -5.82 -5.85 2.64
N GLY A 359 -5.77 -5.01 1.59
CA GLY A 359 -5.83 -3.55 1.70
C GLY A 359 -7.08 -3.03 0.97
N PRO A 360 -8.25 -3.03 1.61
CA PRO A 360 -9.47 -2.52 0.99
C PRO A 360 -9.54 -1.00 1.07
N TRP A 361 -10.19 -0.38 0.06
CA TRP A 361 -10.61 1.01 0.15
C TRP A 361 -11.60 1.18 1.31
N LYS A 362 -11.42 2.23 2.13
CA LYS A 362 -12.14 2.38 3.41
C LYS A 362 -13.68 2.23 3.35
N PRO A 363 -14.42 2.68 2.27
CA PRO A 363 -15.86 2.45 2.18
C PRO A 363 -16.28 0.99 2.07
N GLN A 364 -15.36 0.12 1.65
CA GLN A 364 -15.61 -1.34 1.59
C GLN A 364 -15.60 -1.99 2.97
N VAL A 365 -15.04 -1.33 3.96
CA VAL A 365 -14.98 -1.76 5.37
C VAL A 365 -16.15 -1.16 6.15
N LEU A 366 -16.24 0.16 6.14
CA LEU A 366 -17.27 0.92 6.84
C LEU A 366 -17.99 1.83 5.83
N ALA A 367 -19.11 1.34 5.32
CA ALA A 367 -19.94 2.12 4.41
C ALA A 367 -20.63 3.26 5.15
N HIS A 368 -20.61 4.44 4.54
CA HIS A 368 -21.36 5.59 5.04
C HIS A 368 -22.27 6.13 3.96
N SER A 369 -23.47 6.55 4.33
CA SER A 369 -24.46 7.07 3.40
C SER A 369 -25.17 8.28 3.93
N VAL A 370 -25.66 9.11 3.02
CA VAL A 370 -26.54 10.24 3.31
C VAL A 370 -27.88 9.94 2.69
N VAL A 371 -28.86 9.68 3.54
CA VAL A 371 -30.21 9.37 3.11
C VAL A 371 -31.11 10.56 3.42
N PRO A 372 -31.74 11.19 2.41
CA PRO A 372 -32.73 12.21 2.66
C PRO A 372 -33.95 11.61 3.38
N TYR A 373 -34.38 12.22 4.46
CA TYR A 373 -35.64 11.88 5.10
C TYR A 373 -36.53 13.12 5.25
N LYS A 374 -37.82 12.91 5.36
CA LYS A 374 -38.81 13.99 5.53
C LYS A 374 -39.27 14.02 6.98
N ASP A 375 -39.03 15.11 7.68
CA ASP A 375 -39.63 15.41 8.98
C ASP A 375 -40.68 16.51 8.84
N GLY A 376 -41.28 16.94 9.95
CA GLY A 376 -42.26 18.03 9.96
C GLY A 376 -41.72 19.42 9.54
N ALA A 377 -40.36 19.56 9.48
CA ALA A 377 -39.68 20.80 9.08
C ALA A 377 -39.16 20.76 7.61
N GLY A 378 -39.28 19.63 6.91
CA GLY A 378 -38.83 19.47 5.53
C GLY A 378 -37.90 18.27 5.31
N LEU A 379 -37.09 18.33 4.23
CA LEU A 379 -36.08 17.31 3.94
C LEU A 379 -34.82 17.58 4.73
N LYS A 380 -34.29 16.53 5.35
CA LYS A 380 -32.98 16.50 6.04
C LYS A 380 -32.18 15.29 5.58
N ASP A 381 -30.87 15.40 5.71
CA ASP A 381 -29.97 14.30 5.42
C ASP A 381 -29.63 13.55 6.72
N VAL A 382 -29.78 12.23 6.68
CA VAL A 382 -29.36 11.33 7.76
C VAL A 382 -28.10 10.61 7.33
N ASN A 383 -27.02 10.90 8.02
CA ASN A 383 -25.75 10.18 7.85
C ASN A 383 -25.80 8.88 8.66
N THR A 384 -25.48 7.77 8.01
CA THR A 384 -25.43 6.44 8.64
C THR A 384 -24.07 5.79 8.40
N LEU A 385 -23.66 4.95 9.35
CA LEU A 385 -22.49 4.08 9.20
C LEU A 385 -22.99 2.63 9.20
N LYS A 386 -22.40 1.82 8.31
CA LYS A 386 -22.72 0.39 8.20
C LYS A 386 -21.42 -0.40 8.13
N ASP A 387 -21.17 -1.24 9.13
CA ASP A 387 -20.13 -2.25 9.06
C ASP A 387 -20.52 -3.29 7.99
N THR A 388 -19.61 -3.52 7.04
CA THR A 388 -19.82 -4.50 5.97
C THR A 388 -19.51 -5.93 6.44
N GLY A 389 -18.85 -6.10 7.59
CA GLY A 389 -18.35 -7.37 8.09
C GLY A 389 -17.05 -7.84 7.42
N LEU A 390 -16.45 -7.01 6.57
CA LEU A 390 -15.24 -7.41 5.82
C LEU A 390 -14.06 -7.73 6.74
N ILE A 391 -13.85 -6.96 7.82
CA ILE A 391 -12.77 -7.23 8.79
C ILE A 391 -12.96 -8.61 9.41
N ALA A 392 -14.14 -8.89 9.94
CA ALA A 392 -14.43 -10.18 10.59
C ALA A 392 -14.26 -11.36 9.63
N ASN A 393 -14.70 -11.21 8.36
CA ASN A 393 -14.55 -12.24 7.33
C ASN A 393 -13.07 -12.45 6.95
N ALA A 394 -12.29 -11.38 6.84
CA ALA A 394 -10.85 -11.44 6.54
C ALA A 394 -10.09 -12.10 7.72
N HIS A 395 -10.37 -11.71 8.96
CA HIS A 395 -9.78 -12.33 10.15
C HIS A 395 -10.11 -13.83 10.24
N LYS A 396 -11.34 -14.22 9.91
CA LYS A 396 -11.72 -15.64 9.83
C LYS A 396 -10.91 -16.40 8.77
N ALA A 397 -10.54 -15.74 7.67
CA ALA A 397 -9.64 -16.30 6.66
C ALA A 397 -8.16 -16.24 7.05
N GLY A 398 -7.82 -15.62 8.18
CA GLY A 398 -6.43 -15.40 8.64
C GLY A 398 -5.70 -14.33 7.86
N LEU A 399 -6.39 -13.31 7.36
CA LEU A 399 -5.86 -12.16 6.63
C LEU A 399 -5.92 -10.91 7.50
N VAL A 400 -4.81 -10.16 7.63
CA VAL A 400 -4.82 -8.82 8.22
C VAL A 400 -5.53 -7.84 7.30
N VAL A 401 -6.13 -6.80 7.88
CA VAL A 401 -6.84 -5.75 7.12
C VAL A 401 -6.19 -4.39 7.34
N HIS A 402 -5.59 -3.83 6.29
CA HIS A 402 -4.99 -2.50 6.28
C HIS A 402 -5.72 -1.63 5.26
N SER A 403 -6.57 -0.72 5.72
CA SER A 403 -7.45 0.07 4.83
C SER A 403 -6.84 1.42 4.45
N PHE A 404 -7.12 1.90 3.25
CA PHE A 404 -6.66 3.17 2.68
C PHE A 404 -7.84 4.02 2.19
N THR A 405 -7.70 5.34 2.04
CA THR A 405 -6.71 6.23 2.60
C THR A 405 -7.42 7.15 3.59
N PHE A 406 -6.88 7.25 4.80
CA PHE A 406 -7.38 8.16 5.82
C PHE A 406 -6.77 9.55 5.61
N ARG A 407 -7.64 10.55 5.55
CA ARG A 407 -7.29 11.94 5.27
C ARG A 407 -8.00 12.85 6.25
N SER A 408 -7.28 13.84 6.79
CA SER A 408 -7.81 14.72 7.83
C SER A 408 -8.47 16.00 7.29
N GLU A 409 -8.38 16.27 6.00
CA GLU A 409 -9.09 17.40 5.40
C GLU A 409 -10.61 17.20 5.54
N ALA A 410 -11.30 18.23 6.05
CA ALA A 410 -12.75 18.15 6.30
C ALA A 410 -13.56 17.78 5.04
N SER A 411 -13.10 18.19 3.86
CA SER A 411 -13.69 17.84 2.56
C SER A 411 -13.58 16.34 2.20
N ARG A 412 -12.74 15.58 2.91
CA ARG A 412 -12.50 14.15 2.69
C ARG A 412 -13.17 13.25 3.72
N LEU A 413 -13.80 13.86 4.73
CA LEU A 413 -14.50 13.14 5.79
C LEU A 413 -15.99 13.00 5.47
N ALA A 414 -16.56 11.86 5.83
CA ALA A 414 -18.02 11.73 5.81
C ALA A 414 -18.68 12.72 6.76
N GLY A 415 -19.81 13.28 6.37
CA GLY A 415 -20.51 14.33 7.13
C GLY A 415 -20.85 13.93 8.57
N ILE A 416 -21.03 12.62 8.84
CA ILE A 416 -21.29 12.09 10.17
C ILE A 416 -20.14 12.38 11.16
N PHE A 417 -18.90 12.52 10.66
CA PHE A 417 -17.73 12.84 11.49
C PHE A 417 -17.58 14.34 11.78
N LYS A 418 -18.43 15.19 11.18
CA LYS A 418 -18.52 16.64 11.45
C LYS A 418 -17.17 17.37 11.35
N GLY A 419 -16.31 16.94 10.44
CA GLY A 419 -14.98 17.51 10.22
C GLY A 419 -13.94 17.12 11.26
N ASP A 420 -14.24 16.19 12.17
CA ASP A 420 -13.28 15.65 13.14
C ASP A 420 -12.69 14.32 12.63
N PRO A 421 -11.43 14.30 12.13
CA PRO A 421 -10.82 13.10 11.58
C PRO A 421 -10.62 12.01 12.66
N LEU A 422 -10.45 12.37 13.93
CA LEU A 422 -10.27 11.38 14.99
C LEU A 422 -11.46 10.43 15.07
N GLN A 423 -12.68 10.91 14.83
CA GLN A 423 -13.88 10.07 14.87
C GLN A 423 -13.88 9.02 13.76
N GLU A 424 -13.35 9.35 12.58
CA GLU A 424 -13.21 8.36 11.51
C GLU A 424 -12.23 7.25 11.93
N TYR A 425 -11.02 7.59 12.35
CA TYR A 425 -10.04 6.58 12.80
C TYR A 425 -10.59 5.71 13.94
N LEU A 426 -11.22 6.33 14.96
CA LEU A 426 -11.79 5.61 16.10
C LEU A 426 -12.87 4.62 15.65
N ALA A 427 -13.70 4.98 14.66
CA ALA A 427 -14.73 4.08 14.14
C ALA A 427 -14.10 2.79 13.57
N TYR A 428 -13.00 2.90 12.82
CA TYR A 428 -12.30 1.74 12.26
C TYR A 428 -11.52 0.95 13.30
N TYR A 429 -10.84 1.61 14.24
CA TYR A 429 -10.14 0.93 15.34
C TYR A 429 -11.08 0.09 16.21
N ARG A 430 -12.27 0.60 16.51
CA ARG A 430 -13.30 -0.13 17.27
C ARG A 430 -13.87 -1.34 16.51
N LEU A 431 -13.78 -1.38 15.18
CA LEU A 431 -14.13 -2.55 14.36
C LEU A 431 -13.03 -3.62 14.34
N GLY A 432 -11.84 -3.32 14.88
CA GLY A 432 -10.72 -4.27 14.92
C GLY A 432 -9.82 -4.25 13.69
N ILE A 433 -9.77 -3.13 12.95
CA ILE A 433 -8.84 -3.01 11.84
C ILE A 433 -7.38 -3.16 12.30
N ASP A 434 -6.56 -3.87 11.54
CA ASP A 434 -5.16 -4.14 11.87
C ASP A 434 -4.24 -2.96 11.58
N GLY A 435 -4.60 -2.10 10.61
CA GLY A 435 -3.84 -0.89 10.31
C GLY A 435 -4.57 0.06 9.37
N VAL A 436 -4.12 1.30 9.38
CA VAL A 436 -4.68 2.39 8.58
C VAL A 436 -3.59 3.09 7.79
N PHE A 437 -3.78 3.22 6.47
CA PHE A 437 -2.94 4.08 5.64
C PHE A 437 -3.41 5.52 5.76
N THR A 438 -2.55 6.40 6.21
CA THR A 438 -2.90 7.80 6.46
C THR A 438 -1.93 8.79 5.84
N ASP A 439 -2.47 9.84 5.21
CA ASP A 439 -1.71 11.01 4.78
C ASP A 439 -1.32 11.91 5.97
N PHE A 440 -1.98 11.75 7.14
CA PHE A 440 -1.83 12.57 8.35
C PHE A 440 -1.42 11.71 9.55
N THR A 441 -0.16 11.32 9.57
CA THR A 441 0.39 10.37 10.54
C THR A 441 0.08 10.72 12.00
N ALA A 442 0.26 11.99 12.39
CA ALA A 442 0.04 12.41 13.78
C ALA A 442 -1.42 12.22 14.21
N ASP A 443 -2.39 12.41 13.31
CA ASP A 443 -3.80 12.21 13.63
C ASP A 443 -4.11 10.71 13.80
N GLY A 444 -3.55 9.85 12.95
CA GLY A 444 -3.67 8.40 13.09
C GLY A 444 -3.11 7.89 14.41
N VAL A 445 -1.93 8.38 14.82
CA VAL A 445 -1.30 8.06 16.13
C VAL A 445 -2.14 8.57 17.28
N LYS A 446 -2.58 9.82 17.23
CA LYS A 446 -3.44 10.44 18.28
C LYS A 446 -4.74 9.67 18.47
N ALA A 447 -5.37 9.26 17.36
CA ALA A 447 -6.60 8.47 17.40
C ALA A 447 -6.36 7.07 17.97
N ARG A 448 -5.25 6.41 17.61
CA ARG A 448 -4.86 5.13 18.21
C ARG A 448 -4.64 5.24 19.73
N ASP A 449 -3.93 6.26 20.16
CA ASP A 449 -3.69 6.49 21.60
C ASP A 449 -5.00 6.74 22.34
N ALA A 450 -5.95 7.46 21.75
CA ALA A 450 -7.29 7.65 22.31
C ALA A 450 -8.05 6.31 22.39
N TYR A 451 -7.99 5.47 21.37
CA TYR A 451 -8.59 4.12 21.37
C TYR A 451 -7.99 3.24 22.48
N ILE A 452 -6.67 3.24 22.64
CA ILE A 452 -6.00 2.51 23.72
C ILE A 452 -6.46 3.02 25.09
N ALA A 453 -6.63 4.33 25.24
CA ALA A 453 -7.13 4.92 26.50
C ALA A 453 -8.60 4.54 26.78
N GLU A 454 -9.43 4.37 25.76
CA GLU A 454 -10.79 3.84 25.89
C GLU A 454 -10.78 2.39 26.43
N LEU A 455 -9.96 1.52 25.83
CA LEU A 455 -9.87 0.12 26.24
C LEU A 455 -9.36 -0.07 27.68
N LYS A 456 -8.48 0.81 28.15
CA LYS A 456 -7.97 0.77 29.53
C LYS A 456 -9.01 1.17 30.58
N LYS A 457 -10.14 1.75 30.18
CA LYS A 457 -11.23 2.16 31.09
C LYS A 457 -12.33 1.11 31.20
N GLN A 458 -12.32 0.11 30.32
CA GLN A 458 -13.22 -1.04 30.32
C GLN A 458 -12.69 -2.16 31.22
#